data_c2b16a7020728d6257f74eb212f8d9e3
#
_entry.id   c2b16a7020728d6257f74eb212f8d9e3
#
_cell.length_a   1.000
_cell.length_b   1.000
_cell.length_c   1.000
_cell.angle_alpha   90.00
_cell.angle_beta   90.00
_cell.angle_gamma   90.00
#
_symmetry.space_group_name_H-M   'P 1'
#
loop_
_entity.id
_entity.type
_entity.pdbx_description
1 polymer ?
#
loop_
_entity_poly.entity_id
_entity_poly.type
_entity_poly.pdbx_seq_one_letter_code
_entity_poly.pdbx_strand_id
1 'polypeptide(L)'
;MADFIGAVDQGTTSTRFMIFDHGGNEVAKHQLEHEQILPRSGWVEHDPVEIWERTNSVMQNALRHGGLSPTDLVAIGITNQRETTVVWDPRNGRPYYNAIVWQDTRTDAIAANLERSGQGEVIRRKAGLPPATYFSGGKIQWILENVDGVREAAEAGHAIFGNTDAWVLWNLTGGPNGGIHATDVTNASRTMLMNLETLDWDEELLGFFSIPRSMLPKINPSSHPEAYGSTRTSRPLSAAIPIGGVLGDQQAATVGQVCFAPGEAKNTYGTGNFLVLNTGTELVRSQNGLLTTVAYQFGDSPVVYALEGSIAVTGSAVQWLRDQMKIIKSAPESEELARSVEDNGGMYFVPAFSGLFAPYWRSDARGAIVGLARYNDNAHLARATLEAICYQSRDVVEAMEQDSGVHLDMLKVDGGVTANDLCMQIQSDVLGVEVSRPVVAETTALGAAYAAGLATGFWQNTDELRTQWHESKRWSPQWSEEQRAEGYAGWKRAVERTLDWVKVP
;
A
#
# COMPACT_ATOMS: atom_id res chain seq x y z
N MET A 1 20.77 -15.97 22.96
CA MET A 1 20.02 -14.71 23.21
C MET A 1 19.12 -14.49 22.01
N ALA A 2 17.99 -13.83 22.18
CA ALA A 2 17.12 -13.50 21.04
C ALA A 2 17.82 -12.41 20.20
N ASP A 3 18.10 -12.71 18.94
CA ASP A 3 18.99 -11.90 18.09
C ASP A 3 18.33 -11.53 16.74
N PHE A 4 17.01 -11.79 16.59
CA PHE A 4 16.30 -11.61 15.34
C PHE A 4 14.95 -10.92 15.54
N ILE A 5 14.46 -10.25 14.49
CA ILE A 5 13.10 -9.71 14.42
C ILE A 5 12.31 -10.46 13.33
N GLY A 6 11.09 -10.88 13.68
CA GLY A 6 10.14 -11.45 12.71
C GLY A 6 9.22 -10.39 12.16
N ALA A 7 8.78 -10.55 10.92
CA ALA A 7 7.75 -9.72 10.30
C ALA A 7 6.71 -10.58 9.57
N VAL A 8 5.44 -10.41 9.93
CA VAL A 8 4.31 -10.91 9.14
C VAL A 8 3.96 -9.87 8.08
N ASP A 9 3.95 -10.27 6.84
CA ASP A 9 3.46 -9.45 5.73
C ASP A 9 2.25 -10.15 5.09
N GLN A 10 1.06 -9.67 5.43
CA GLN A 10 -0.21 -10.16 4.92
C GLN A 10 -0.60 -9.36 3.68
N GLY A 11 -0.13 -9.76 2.50
CA GLY A 11 -0.37 -9.10 1.23
C GLY A 11 -1.69 -9.49 0.55
N THR A 12 -1.97 -8.89 -0.62
CA THR A 12 -3.21 -9.14 -1.38
C THR A 12 -3.30 -10.55 -1.95
N THR A 13 -2.20 -11.14 -2.36
CA THR A 13 -2.21 -12.47 -3.01
C THR A 13 -1.58 -13.57 -2.16
N SER A 14 -0.86 -13.18 -1.11
CA SER A 14 -0.08 -14.12 -0.30
C SER A 14 0.18 -13.55 1.08
N THR A 15 0.44 -14.45 2.02
CA THR A 15 0.99 -14.12 3.34
C THR A 15 2.41 -14.64 3.39
N ARG A 16 3.32 -13.84 3.96
CA ARG A 16 4.72 -14.23 4.20
C ARG A 16 5.14 -13.92 5.64
N PHE A 17 6.14 -14.66 6.10
CA PHE A 17 6.86 -14.34 7.31
C PHE A 17 8.34 -14.28 6.99
N MET A 18 8.98 -13.20 7.41
CA MET A 18 10.39 -12.95 7.18
C MET A 18 11.10 -12.72 8.51
N ILE A 19 12.34 -13.11 8.58
CA ILE A 19 13.20 -12.99 9.78
C ILE A 19 14.42 -12.19 9.38
N PHE A 20 14.72 -11.16 10.16
CA PHE A 20 15.82 -10.24 9.91
C PHE A 20 16.81 -10.26 11.08
N ASP A 21 18.11 -10.14 10.75
CA ASP A 21 19.17 -9.91 11.72
C ASP A 21 19.29 -8.42 12.10
N HIS A 22 20.22 -8.09 12.99
CA HIS A 22 20.45 -6.71 13.41
C HIS A 22 20.96 -5.79 12.28
N GLY A 23 21.57 -6.35 11.24
CA GLY A 23 21.98 -5.63 10.04
C GLY A 23 20.82 -5.37 9.04
N GLY A 24 19.59 -5.79 9.37
CA GLY A 24 18.45 -5.69 8.44
C GLY A 24 18.50 -6.70 7.29
N ASN A 25 19.39 -7.70 7.35
CA ASN A 25 19.49 -8.73 6.32
C ASN A 25 18.42 -9.81 6.51
N GLU A 26 17.86 -10.31 5.40
CA GLU A 26 16.97 -11.46 5.40
C GLU A 26 17.73 -12.73 5.81
N VAL A 27 17.31 -13.36 6.90
CA VAL A 27 17.88 -14.63 7.41
C VAL A 27 17.05 -15.82 6.94
N ALA A 28 15.74 -15.69 6.97
CA ALA A 28 14.81 -16.72 6.53
C ALA A 28 13.48 -16.11 6.11
N LYS A 29 12.81 -16.79 5.19
CA LYS A 29 11.44 -16.47 4.82
C LYS A 29 10.64 -17.71 4.42
N HIS A 30 9.33 -17.57 4.52
CA HIS A 30 8.39 -18.47 3.90
C HIS A 30 7.14 -17.68 3.46
N GLN A 31 6.59 -18.06 2.30
CA GLN A 31 5.42 -17.40 1.70
C GLN A 31 4.43 -18.46 1.22
N LEU A 32 3.16 -18.19 1.39
CA LEU A 32 2.04 -19.00 0.87
C LEU A 32 1.00 -18.09 0.23
N GLU A 33 0.56 -18.46 -0.94
CA GLU A 33 -0.60 -17.82 -1.59
C GLU A 33 -1.90 -18.21 -0.89
N HIS A 34 -2.92 -17.37 -1.03
CA HIS A 34 -4.29 -17.65 -0.61
C HIS A 34 -5.27 -17.43 -1.77
N GLU A 35 -6.43 -18.03 -1.66
CA GLU A 35 -7.43 -18.02 -2.72
C GLU A 35 -7.97 -16.59 -2.96
N GLN A 36 -8.10 -16.24 -4.24
CA GLN A 36 -8.79 -15.03 -4.69
C GLN A 36 -10.22 -15.40 -5.04
N ILE A 37 -11.18 -15.05 -4.18
CA ILE A 37 -12.59 -15.39 -4.39
C ILE A 37 -13.24 -14.25 -5.19
N LEU A 38 -13.76 -14.58 -6.36
CA LEU A 38 -14.35 -13.62 -7.32
C LEU A 38 -15.82 -13.96 -7.58
N PRO A 39 -16.75 -13.63 -6.64
CA PRO A 39 -18.15 -14.06 -6.74
C PRO A 39 -18.91 -13.45 -7.91
N ARG A 40 -18.56 -12.22 -8.29
CA ARG A 40 -19.19 -11.44 -9.37
C ARG A 40 -18.17 -10.49 -9.99
N SER A 41 -18.50 -9.93 -11.16
CA SER A 41 -17.68 -8.87 -11.77
C SER A 41 -17.48 -7.70 -10.81
N GLY A 42 -16.25 -7.32 -10.55
CA GLY A 42 -15.88 -6.24 -9.63
C GLY A 42 -15.89 -6.62 -8.15
N TRP A 43 -16.29 -7.83 -7.77
CA TRP A 43 -16.25 -8.31 -6.39
C TRP A 43 -14.98 -9.13 -6.15
N VAL A 44 -14.29 -8.82 -5.07
CA VAL A 44 -13.05 -9.50 -4.67
C VAL A 44 -13.10 -9.79 -3.18
N GLU A 45 -12.96 -11.05 -2.80
CA GLU A 45 -13.04 -11.50 -1.42
C GLU A 45 -11.88 -12.44 -1.08
N HIS A 46 -11.51 -12.48 0.21
CA HIS A 46 -10.61 -13.47 0.78
C HIS A 46 -11.31 -14.19 1.94
N ASP A 47 -10.91 -15.45 2.20
CA ASP A 47 -11.32 -16.14 3.42
C ASP A 47 -10.43 -15.70 4.60
N PRO A 48 -10.97 -15.03 5.65
CA PRO A 48 -10.17 -14.63 6.80
C PRO A 48 -9.59 -15.82 7.58
N VAL A 49 -10.25 -16.98 7.53
CA VAL A 49 -9.74 -18.19 8.19
C VAL A 49 -8.51 -18.70 7.45
N GLU A 50 -8.54 -18.74 6.11
CA GLU A 50 -7.37 -19.08 5.31
C GLU A 50 -6.21 -18.11 5.56
N ILE A 51 -6.46 -16.80 5.61
CA ILE A 51 -5.42 -15.80 5.94
C ILE A 51 -4.75 -16.16 7.27
N TRP A 52 -5.52 -16.51 8.30
CA TRP A 52 -4.98 -16.93 9.59
C TRP A 52 -4.19 -18.25 9.51
N GLU A 53 -4.69 -19.25 8.80
CA GLU A 53 -4.00 -20.54 8.58
C GLU A 53 -2.68 -20.36 7.83
N ARG A 54 -2.67 -19.50 6.79
CA ARG A 54 -1.45 -19.16 6.07
C ARG A 54 -0.45 -18.45 6.98
N THR A 55 -0.91 -17.49 7.80
CA THR A 55 -0.05 -16.80 8.78
C THR A 55 0.62 -17.81 9.72
N ASN A 56 -0.16 -18.72 10.31
CA ASN A 56 0.39 -19.79 11.14
C ASN A 56 1.46 -20.62 10.44
N SER A 57 1.16 -21.04 9.21
CA SER A 57 2.05 -21.92 8.43
C SER A 57 3.33 -21.21 8.04
N VAL A 58 3.27 -19.96 7.58
CA VAL A 58 4.48 -19.23 7.15
C VAL A 58 5.40 -18.93 8.32
N MET A 59 4.88 -18.61 9.50
CA MET A 59 5.68 -18.36 10.70
C MET A 59 6.45 -19.62 11.12
N GLN A 60 5.79 -20.77 11.19
CA GLN A 60 6.43 -22.04 11.57
C GLN A 60 7.48 -22.48 10.54
N ASN A 61 7.15 -22.34 9.24
CA ASN A 61 8.05 -22.78 8.17
C ASN A 61 9.26 -21.87 8.02
N ALA A 62 9.12 -20.55 8.16
CA ALA A 62 10.25 -19.64 8.11
C ALA A 62 11.27 -19.90 9.24
N LEU A 63 10.78 -20.11 10.47
CA LEU A 63 11.65 -20.51 11.60
C LEU A 63 12.37 -21.82 11.31
N ARG A 64 11.65 -22.83 10.80
CA ARG A 64 12.24 -24.12 10.44
C ARG A 64 13.30 -23.99 9.36
N HIS A 65 13.05 -23.20 8.32
CA HIS A 65 14.00 -22.97 7.23
C HIS A 65 15.25 -22.23 7.71
N GLY A 66 15.09 -21.29 8.64
CA GLY A 66 16.21 -20.58 9.26
C GLY A 66 16.96 -21.40 10.33
N GLY A 67 16.45 -22.58 10.71
CA GLY A 67 17.00 -23.36 11.84
C GLY A 67 16.84 -22.63 13.18
N LEU A 68 15.84 -21.76 13.30
CA LEU A 68 15.61 -20.89 14.45
C LEU A 68 14.48 -21.42 15.34
N SER A 69 14.58 -21.10 16.61
CA SER A 69 13.54 -21.28 17.63
C SER A 69 12.70 -20.00 17.74
N PRO A 70 11.41 -20.08 18.12
CA PRO A 70 10.63 -18.89 18.44
C PRO A 70 11.26 -17.96 19.47
N THR A 71 12.04 -18.52 20.42
CA THR A 71 12.74 -17.76 21.46
C THR A 71 13.98 -16.99 20.95
N ASP A 72 14.37 -17.18 19.69
CA ASP A 72 15.42 -16.39 19.06
C ASP A 72 14.88 -15.06 18.51
N LEU A 73 13.53 -14.89 18.49
CA LEU A 73 12.89 -13.65 18.09
C LEU A 73 12.74 -12.70 19.30
N VAL A 74 13.25 -11.47 19.16
CA VAL A 74 13.08 -10.38 20.13
C VAL A 74 11.65 -9.84 20.07
N ALA A 75 11.14 -9.66 18.86
CA ALA A 75 9.80 -9.14 18.60
C ALA A 75 9.28 -9.55 17.22
N ILE A 76 7.98 -9.27 17.00
CA ILE A 76 7.32 -9.43 15.71
C ILE A 76 6.70 -8.09 15.30
N GLY A 77 6.87 -7.72 14.01
CA GLY A 77 6.10 -6.69 13.33
C GLY A 77 5.01 -7.30 12.46
N ILE A 78 3.93 -6.55 12.25
CA ILE A 78 2.83 -6.91 11.36
C ILE A 78 2.68 -5.81 10.31
N THR A 79 2.64 -6.21 9.06
CA THR A 79 2.21 -5.34 7.96
C THR A 79 1.16 -6.05 7.12
N ASN A 80 0.33 -5.30 6.44
CA ASN A 80 -0.85 -5.85 5.79
C ASN A 80 -1.27 -5.05 4.55
N GLN A 81 -1.96 -5.73 3.63
CA GLN A 81 -2.80 -5.06 2.65
C GLN A 81 -3.82 -4.18 3.39
N ARG A 82 -3.84 -2.90 3.08
CA ARG A 82 -4.71 -1.94 3.76
C ARG A 82 -6.16 -2.10 3.30
N GLU A 83 -7.09 -1.47 3.98
CA GLU A 83 -8.52 -1.31 3.67
C GLU A 83 -9.33 -2.60 3.55
N THR A 84 -8.72 -3.75 3.39
CA THR A 84 -9.41 -5.05 3.34
C THR A 84 -10.11 -5.32 4.66
N THR A 85 -11.42 -5.49 4.59
CA THR A 85 -12.35 -5.40 5.73
C THR A 85 -12.80 -6.77 6.22
N VAL A 86 -12.58 -7.06 7.50
CA VAL A 86 -13.05 -8.26 8.19
C VAL A 86 -14.01 -7.88 9.31
N VAL A 87 -15.13 -8.60 9.42
CA VAL A 87 -16.07 -8.48 10.55
C VAL A 87 -16.29 -9.87 11.17
N TRP A 88 -16.06 -9.99 12.48
CA TRP A 88 -16.10 -11.30 13.15
C TRP A 88 -16.73 -11.23 14.54
N ASP A 89 -17.15 -12.38 15.05
CA ASP A 89 -17.65 -12.57 16.42
C ASP A 89 -16.47 -12.76 17.38
N PRO A 90 -16.20 -11.82 18.32
CA PRO A 90 -15.09 -11.93 19.25
C PRO A 90 -15.23 -13.09 20.25
N ARG A 91 -16.42 -13.67 20.42
CA ARG A 91 -16.68 -14.75 21.37
C ARG A 91 -16.18 -16.11 20.89
N ASN A 92 -16.12 -16.30 19.56
CA ASN A 92 -15.75 -17.59 18.95
C ASN A 92 -14.76 -17.47 17.78
N GLY A 93 -14.45 -16.24 17.32
CA GLY A 93 -13.54 -15.96 16.21
C GLY A 93 -14.11 -16.26 14.83
N ARG A 94 -15.44 -16.44 14.72
CA ARG A 94 -16.05 -16.75 13.42
C ARG A 94 -16.30 -15.48 12.63
N PRO A 95 -15.75 -15.35 11.40
CA PRO A 95 -16.10 -14.27 10.50
C PRO A 95 -17.59 -14.34 10.12
N TYR A 96 -18.27 -13.20 10.07
CA TYR A 96 -19.64 -13.11 9.60
C TYR A 96 -19.74 -13.19 8.08
N TYR A 97 -18.68 -12.75 7.40
CA TYR A 97 -18.57 -12.74 5.95
C TYR A 97 -17.11 -12.89 5.54
N ASN A 98 -16.84 -13.19 4.27
CA ASN A 98 -15.49 -13.12 3.71
C ASN A 98 -14.92 -11.71 3.85
N ALA A 99 -13.62 -11.57 3.91
CA ALA A 99 -12.97 -10.28 3.89
C ALA A 99 -13.22 -9.59 2.54
N ILE A 100 -13.80 -8.39 2.55
CA ILE A 100 -14.00 -7.60 1.33
C ILE A 100 -12.69 -6.86 1.04
N VAL A 101 -12.07 -7.20 -0.10
CA VAL A 101 -10.73 -6.74 -0.47
C VAL A 101 -10.77 -5.27 -0.92
N TRP A 102 -9.66 -4.56 -0.76
CA TRP A 102 -9.51 -3.16 -1.18
C TRP A 102 -9.83 -2.89 -2.66
N GLN A 103 -9.67 -3.90 -3.53
CA GLN A 103 -9.98 -3.83 -4.97
C GLN A 103 -11.47 -3.96 -5.30
N ASP A 104 -12.29 -4.35 -4.31
CA ASP A 104 -13.71 -4.62 -4.50
C ASP A 104 -14.51 -3.34 -4.79
N THR A 105 -15.42 -3.40 -5.75
CA THR A 105 -16.19 -2.23 -6.20
C THR A 105 -17.67 -2.26 -5.80
N ARG A 106 -18.11 -3.25 -4.98
CA ARG A 106 -19.54 -3.40 -4.60
C ARG A 106 -20.13 -2.21 -3.86
N THR A 107 -19.29 -1.37 -3.26
CA THR A 107 -19.71 -0.20 -2.46
C THR A 107 -19.81 1.09 -3.29
N ASP A 108 -19.81 0.98 -4.63
CA ASP A 108 -19.82 2.12 -5.54
C ASP A 108 -21.05 3.04 -5.31
N ALA A 109 -22.23 2.44 -5.11
CA ALA A 109 -23.43 3.19 -4.80
C ALA A 109 -23.35 3.97 -3.47
N ILE A 110 -22.66 3.41 -2.45
CA ILE A 110 -22.41 4.08 -1.17
C ILE A 110 -21.51 5.29 -1.38
N ALA A 111 -20.37 5.10 -2.06
CA ALA A 111 -19.43 6.18 -2.37
C ALA A 111 -20.11 7.32 -3.17
N ALA A 112 -20.85 6.97 -4.22
CA ALA A 112 -21.58 7.95 -5.03
C ALA A 112 -22.66 8.70 -4.22
N ASN A 113 -23.31 8.03 -3.26
CA ASN A 113 -24.30 8.69 -2.40
C ASN A 113 -23.66 9.70 -1.45
N LEU A 114 -22.52 9.37 -0.85
CA LEU A 114 -21.76 10.28 0.01
C LEU A 114 -21.32 11.55 -0.73
N GLU A 115 -20.92 11.42 -1.99
CA GLU A 115 -20.61 12.60 -2.83
C GLU A 115 -21.86 13.45 -3.10
N ARG A 116 -22.95 12.84 -3.57
CA ARG A 116 -24.18 13.56 -3.89
C ARG A 116 -24.82 14.27 -2.70
N SER A 117 -24.68 13.71 -1.50
CA SER A 117 -25.22 14.29 -0.26
C SER A 117 -24.34 15.41 0.33
N GLY A 118 -23.18 15.69 -0.26
CA GLY A 118 -22.21 16.68 0.25
C GLY A 118 -21.35 16.19 1.42
N GLN A 119 -21.53 14.95 1.84
CA GLN A 119 -20.72 14.35 2.92
C GLN A 119 -19.27 14.10 2.49
N GLY A 120 -19.03 13.95 1.17
CA GLY A 120 -17.70 13.73 0.62
C GLY A 120 -16.69 14.82 0.99
N GLU A 121 -17.11 16.08 1.04
CA GLU A 121 -16.24 17.19 1.45
C GLU A 121 -15.82 17.07 2.93
N VAL A 122 -16.72 16.67 3.80
CA VAL A 122 -16.43 16.45 5.22
C VAL A 122 -15.46 15.29 5.39
N ILE A 123 -15.65 14.20 4.65
CA ILE A 123 -14.76 13.04 4.65
C ILE A 123 -13.35 13.46 4.19
N ARG A 124 -13.22 14.18 3.07
CA ARG A 124 -11.91 14.69 2.61
C ARG A 124 -11.25 15.57 3.67
N ARG A 125 -11.99 16.47 4.28
CA ARG A 125 -11.44 17.38 5.29
C ARG A 125 -10.98 16.65 6.53
N LYS A 126 -11.77 15.68 7.06
CA LYS A 126 -11.46 14.99 8.32
C LYS A 126 -10.53 13.80 8.13
N ALA A 127 -10.81 12.94 7.15
CA ALA A 127 -10.09 11.70 6.93
C ALA A 127 -8.99 11.79 5.85
N GLY A 128 -8.93 12.90 5.08
CA GLY A 128 -7.94 13.06 4.02
C GLY A 128 -8.19 12.21 2.77
N LEU A 129 -9.36 11.59 2.65
CA LEU A 129 -9.69 10.60 1.65
C LEU A 129 -10.96 11.01 0.88
N PRO A 130 -11.07 10.79 -0.44
CA PRO A 130 -12.33 10.91 -1.14
C PRO A 130 -13.24 9.72 -0.82
N PRO A 131 -14.59 9.86 -0.90
CA PRO A 131 -15.48 8.72 -0.92
C PRO A 131 -15.13 7.80 -2.11
N ALA A 132 -14.71 6.58 -1.82
CA ALA A 132 -14.38 5.59 -2.83
C ALA A 132 -14.57 4.17 -2.32
N THR A 133 -14.76 3.23 -3.23
CA THR A 133 -14.88 1.80 -2.94
C THR A 133 -13.62 1.22 -2.30
N TYR A 134 -12.51 1.90 -2.49
CA TYR A 134 -11.18 1.53 -2.01
C TYR A 134 -11.12 1.38 -0.48
N PHE A 135 -11.75 2.30 0.26
CA PHE A 135 -11.60 2.43 1.73
C PHE A 135 -12.60 1.59 2.52
N SER A 136 -12.29 1.34 3.80
CA SER A 136 -13.01 0.36 4.62
C SER A 136 -14.44 0.75 4.99
N GLY A 137 -14.74 2.03 5.22
CA GLY A 137 -16.03 2.49 5.77
C GLY A 137 -17.23 1.99 4.98
N GLY A 138 -17.20 2.12 3.64
CA GLY A 138 -18.24 1.62 2.76
C GLY A 138 -18.42 0.09 2.82
N LYS A 139 -17.32 -0.66 3.00
CA LYS A 139 -17.35 -2.12 3.08
C LYS A 139 -17.98 -2.60 4.41
N ILE A 140 -17.69 -1.90 5.51
CA ILE A 140 -18.31 -2.17 6.80
C ILE A 140 -19.82 -1.90 6.71
N GLN A 141 -20.22 -0.74 6.16
CA GLN A 141 -21.64 -0.40 5.96
C GLN A 141 -22.33 -1.48 5.12
N TRP A 142 -21.71 -1.90 4.01
CA TRP A 142 -22.28 -2.93 3.15
C TRP A 142 -22.50 -4.25 3.90
N ILE A 143 -21.54 -4.71 4.71
CA ILE A 143 -21.68 -5.92 5.53
C ILE A 143 -22.83 -5.78 6.52
N LEU A 144 -22.93 -4.64 7.21
CA LEU A 144 -24.01 -4.37 8.16
C LEU A 144 -25.40 -4.35 7.53
N GLU A 145 -25.51 -3.99 6.27
CA GLU A 145 -26.78 -3.88 5.53
C GLU A 145 -27.17 -5.15 4.77
N ASN A 146 -26.19 -5.99 4.37
CA ASN A 146 -26.44 -7.09 3.44
C ASN A 146 -26.17 -8.49 4.02
N VAL A 147 -25.59 -8.58 5.23
CA VAL A 147 -25.35 -9.88 5.89
C VAL A 147 -26.31 -10.03 7.08
N ASP A 148 -27.15 -11.04 7.01
CA ASP A 148 -28.22 -11.27 8.00
C ASP A 148 -27.70 -11.35 9.44
N GLY A 149 -28.29 -10.59 10.34
CA GLY A 149 -28.02 -10.60 11.78
C GLY A 149 -26.74 -9.87 12.21
N VAL A 150 -25.95 -9.33 11.28
CA VAL A 150 -24.69 -8.66 11.64
C VAL A 150 -24.93 -7.28 12.25
N ARG A 151 -25.96 -6.55 11.79
CA ARG A 151 -26.36 -5.26 12.35
C ARG A 151 -26.73 -5.42 13.84
N GLU A 152 -27.60 -6.35 14.16
CA GLU A 152 -28.02 -6.65 15.52
C GLU A 152 -26.87 -7.15 16.39
N ALA A 153 -25.98 -7.97 15.82
CA ALA A 153 -24.78 -8.41 16.49
C ALA A 153 -23.83 -7.25 16.82
N ALA A 154 -23.66 -6.30 15.89
CA ALA A 154 -22.83 -5.12 16.09
C ALA A 154 -23.38 -4.21 17.19
N GLU A 155 -24.69 -3.95 17.20
CA GLU A 155 -25.36 -3.16 18.22
C GLU A 155 -25.31 -3.83 19.61
N ALA A 156 -25.30 -5.17 19.63
CA ALA A 156 -25.15 -5.97 20.87
C ALA A 156 -23.67 -6.13 21.31
N GLY A 157 -22.68 -5.59 20.56
CA GLY A 157 -21.26 -5.75 20.85
C GLY A 157 -20.71 -7.16 20.54
N HIS A 158 -21.39 -7.91 19.68
CA HIS A 158 -21.01 -9.27 19.26
C HIS A 158 -20.41 -9.34 17.86
N ALA A 159 -20.27 -8.22 17.16
CA ALA A 159 -19.53 -8.11 15.93
C ALA A 159 -18.49 -6.99 16.04
N ILE A 160 -17.25 -7.32 15.76
CA ILE A 160 -16.14 -6.36 15.75
C ILE A 160 -15.50 -6.32 14.36
N PHE A 161 -14.90 -5.19 14.01
CA PHE A 161 -14.26 -4.91 12.75
C PHE A 161 -12.75 -4.81 12.92
N GLY A 162 -12.00 -5.16 11.87
CA GLY A 162 -10.61 -4.81 11.65
C GLY A 162 -10.24 -4.91 10.18
N ASN A 163 -9.19 -4.24 9.81
CA ASN A 163 -8.47 -4.63 8.61
C ASN A 163 -7.68 -5.91 8.89
N THR A 164 -6.95 -6.44 7.93
CA THR A 164 -6.26 -7.72 8.12
C THR A 164 -5.17 -7.69 9.19
N ASP A 165 -4.60 -6.51 9.50
CA ASP A 165 -3.71 -6.29 10.66
C ASP A 165 -4.38 -6.66 11.98
N ALA A 166 -5.54 -6.08 12.26
CA ALA A 166 -6.29 -6.33 13.48
C ALA A 166 -6.76 -7.78 13.59
N TRP A 167 -7.16 -8.40 12.46
CA TRP A 167 -7.51 -9.82 12.41
C TRP A 167 -6.32 -10.72 12.75
N VAL A 168 -5.15 -10.47 12.17
CA VAL A 168 -3.91 -11.23 12.45
C VAL A 168 -3.46 -11.01 13.90
N LEU A 169 -3.42 -9.75 14.36
CA LEU A 169 -3.06 -9.39 15.72
C LEU A 169 -3.97 -10.08 16.75
N TRP A 170 -5.28 -9.97 16.56
CA TRP A 170 -6.27 -10.58 17.46
C TRP A 170 -6.06 -12.09 17.59
N ASN A 171 -5.84 -12.78 16.49
CA ASN A 171 -5.58 -14.21 16.48
C ASN A 171 -4.22 -14.57 17.14
N LEU A 172 -3.14 -13.85 16.83
CA LEU A 172 -1.81 -14.08 17.40
C LEU A 172 -1.80 -13.90 18.92
N THR A 173 -2.57 -12.95 19.44
CA THR A 173 -2.63 -12.62 20.86
C THR A 173 -3.64 -13.45 21.62
N GLY A 174 -4.45 -14.27 20.93
CA GLY A 174 -5.32 -15.24 21.64
C GLY A 174 -6.68 -15.49 21.07
N GLY A 175 -7.11 -14.73 20.09
CA GLY A 175 -8.44 -14.90 19.52
C GLY A 175 -9.56 -14.79 20.56
N PRO A 176 -10.52 -15.74 20.58
CA PRO A 176 -11.63 -15.72 21.53
C PRO A 176 -11.21 -15.78 23.00
N ASN A 177 -9.96 -16.12 23.27
CA ASN A 177 -9.44 -16.26 24.63
C ASN A 177 -8.62 -15.04 25.07
N GLY A 178 -9.07 -13.83 24.79
CA GLY A 178 -8.45 -12.58 25.20
C GLY A 178 -7.51 -11.98 24.16
N GLY A 179 -7.79 -12.21 22.88
CA GLY A 179 -7.11 -11.54 21.77
C GLY A 179 -7.25 -10.02 21.83
N ILE A 180 -6.19 -9.31 21.49
CA ILE A 180 -6.15 -7.85 21.50
C ILE A 180 -6.80 -7.32 20.23
N HIS A 181 -7.88 -6.53 20.40
CA HIS A 181 -8.58 -5.84 19.33
C HIS A 181 -8.01 -4.43 19.17
N ALA A 182 -6.98 -4.29 18.35
CA ALA A 182 -6.29 -3.04 18.09
C ALA A 182 -5.83 -2.96 16.65
N THR A 183 -5.60 -1.74 16.19
CA THR A 183 -5.00 -1.36 14.91
C THR A 183 -4.02 -0.22 15.13
N ASP A 184 -3.27 0.17 14.11
CA ASP A 184 -2.41 1.34 14.19
C ASP A 184 -3.01 2.56 13.47
N VAL A 185 -2.40 3.73 13.71
CA VAL A 185 -2.80 4.99 13.07
C VAL A 185 -2.73 4.94 11.55
N THR A 186 -1.82 4.14 10.96
CA THR A 186 -1.68 4.07 9.49
C THR A 186 -2.83 3.28 8.86
N ASN A 187 -3.22 2.14 9.41
CA ASN A 187 -4.39 1.37 8.97
C ASN A 187 -5.69 2.14 9.25
N ALA A 188 -5.83 2.74 10.42
CA ALA A 188 -7.00 3.54 10.78
C ALA A 188 -7.20 4.72 9.82
N SER A 189 -6.13 5.38 9.38
CA SER A 189 -6.19 6.48 8.41
C SER A 189 -6.71 6.08 7.03
N ARG A 190 -6.87 4.76 6.75
CA ARG A 190 -7.37 4.24 5.47
C ARG A 190 -8.83 3.82 5.50
N THR A 191 -9.56 4.17 6.53
CA THR A 191 -10.93 3.67 6.73
C THR A 191 -12.03 4.64 6.31
N MET A 192 -11.75 5.92 6.12
CA MET A 192 -12.69 7.06 6.07
C MET A 192 -13.43 7.31 7.41
N LEU A 193 -12.98 6.72 8.52
CA LEU A 193 -13.63 6.80 9.83
C LEU A 193 -12.77 7.50 10.88
N MET A 194 -11.45 7.60 10.67
CA MET A 194 -10.51 8.28 11.56
C MET A 194 -10.36 9.74 11.17
N ASN A 195 -10.38 10.61 12.15
CA ASN A 195 -10.03 12.02 11.96
C ASN A 195 -8.51 12.21 12.09
N LEU A 196 -7.88 12.75 11.05
CA LEU A 196 -6.43 12.94 10.98
C LEU A 196 -5.88 13.94 12.01
N GLU A 197 -6.70 14.86 12.54
CA GLU A 197 -6.28 15.83 13.56
C GLU A 197 -6.28 15.22 14.96
N THR A 198 -7.29 14.41 15.26
CA THR A 198 -7.44 13.81 16.61
C THR A 198 -6.81 12.43 16.71
N LEU A 199 -6.52 11.78 15.58
CA LEU A 199 -6.02 10.41 15.46
C LEU A 199 -6.93 9.39 16.15
N ASP A 200 -8.24 9.67 16.20
CA ASP A 200 -9.26 8.80 16.77
C ASP A 200 -10.45 8.68 15.81
N TRP A 201 -11.30 7.70 16.08
CA TRP A 201 -12.55 7.49 15.35
C TRP A 201 -13.46 8.72 15.50
N ASP A 202 -13.97 9.23 14.40
CA ASP A 202 -14.78 10.45 14.34
C ASP A 202 -16.28 10.11 14.33
N GLU A 203 -17.03 10.58 15.33
CA GLU A 203 -18.46 10.28 15.48
C GLU A 203 -19.33 10.74 14.29
N GLU A 204 -18.97 11.88 13.65
CA GLU A 204 -19.68 12.34 12.47
C GLU A 204 -19.43 11.42 11.27
N LEU A 205 -18.17 10.99 11.07
CA LEU A 205 -17.83 10.03 10.03
C LEU A 205 -18.51 8.67 10.28
N LEU A 206 -18.49 8.18 11.51
CA LEU A 206 -19.21 6.95 11.88
C LEU A 206 -20.71 7.05 11.59
N GLY A 207 -21.30 8.22 11.86
CA GLY A 207 -22.70 8.53 11.55
C GLY A 207 -23.03 8.42 10.07
N PHE A 208 -22.14 8.87 9.18
CA PHE A 208 -22.35 8.79 7.72
C PHE A 208 -22.50 7.34 7.22
N PHE A 209 -21.76 6.42 7.82
CA PHE A 209 -21.78 5.00 7.47
C PHE A 209 -22.67 4.16 8.40
N SER A 210 -23.31 4.78 9.41
CA SER A 210 -24.11 4.08 10.42
C SER A 210 -23.34 2.93 11.09
N ILE A 211 -22.08 3.16 11.45
CA ILE A 211 -21.19 2.17 12.07
C ILE A 211 -21.16 2.40 13.59
N PRO A 212 -21.51 1.40 14.42
CA PRO A 212 -21.36 1.50 15.87
C PRO A 212 -19.88 1.59 16.28
N ARG A 213 -19.52 2.60 17.10
CA ARG A 213 -18.14 2.76 17.59
C ARG A 213 -17.61 1.52 18.32
N SER A 214 -18.48 0.76 18.95
CA SER A 214 -18.14 -0.48 19.66
C SER A 214 -17.56 -1.59 18.79
N MET A 215 -17.76 -1.50 17.46
CA MET A 215 -17.15 -2.44 16.51
C MET A 215 -15.66 -2.17 16.25
N LEU A 216 -15.18 -0.97 16.55
CA LEU A 216 -13.89 -0.50 16.04
C LEU A 216 -12.76 -0.87 17.00
N PRO A 217 -11.57 -1.23 16.47
CA PRO A 217 -10.40 -1.53 17.28
C PRO A 217 -9.85 -0.27 17.97
N LYS A 218 -9.08 -0.46 19.02
CA LYS A 218 -8.31 0.64 19.62
C LYS A 218 -7.20 1.05 18.64
N ILE A 219 -7.09 2.34 18.37
CA ILE A 219 -6.00 2.90 17.57
C ILE A 219 -4.78 3.12 18.47
N ASN A 220 -3.61 2.66 18.02
CA ASN A 220 -2.34 2.78 18.71
C ASN A 220 -1.27 3.35 17.77
N PRO A 221 -0.13 3.85 18.30
CA PRO A 221 1.06 4.17 17.48
C PRO A 221 1.55 2.96 16.69
N SER A 222 2.14 3.20 15.52
CA SER A 222 2.65 2.13 14.63
C SER A 222 3.77 1.30 15.26
N SER A 223 4.53 1.87 16.19
CA SER A 223 5.59 1.20 16.97
C SER A 223 5.38 1.53 18.44
N HIS A 224 5.16 0.50 19.29
CA HIS A 224 4.96 0.71 20.72
C HIS A 224 5.25 -0.58 21.49
N PRO A 225 6.00 -0.54 22.63
CA PRO A 225 6.43 -1.74 23.33
C PRO A 225 5.31 -2.57 23.98
N GLU A 226 4.20 -1.94 24.32
CA GLU A 226 3.11 -2.58 25.09
C GLU A 226 1.75 -2.60 24.37
N ALA A 227 1.57 -1.82 23.29
CA ALA A 227 0.26 -1.57 22.72
C ALA A 227 -0.40 -2.80 22.07
N TYR A 228 0.40 -3.75 21.61
CA TYR A 228 -0.04 -4.91 20.84
C TYR A 228 0.15 -6.24 21.55
N GLY A 229 0.69 -6.22 22.79
CA GLY A 229 0.90 -7.41 23.61
C GLY A 229 1.92 -8.37 23.03
N SER A 230 1.66 -9.69 23.26
CA SER A 230 2.58 -10.76 22.82
C SER A 230 1.80 -11.92 22.23
N THR A 231 2.49 -12.72 21.42
CA THR A 231 1.95 -13.99 20.93
C THR A 231 1.69 -14.93 22.12
N ARG A 232 0.76 -15.86 21.93
CA ARG A 232 0.49 -16.87 22.97
C ARG A 232 1.54 -17.98 22.98
N THR A 233 1.72 -18.58 24.17
CA THR A 233 2.54 -19.78 24.39
C THR A 233 1.92 -21.06 23.80
N SER A 234 0.82 -20.95 23.09
CA SER A 234 0.20 -21.98 22.26
C SER A 234 0.63 -21.78 20.78
N ARG A 235 0.15 -22.63 19.88
CA ARG A 235 0.43 -22.43 18.44
C ARG A 235 0.03 -21.02 17.98
N PRO A 236 0.74 -20.42 17.02
CA PRO A 236 1.72 -21.05 16.11
C PRO A 236 3.13 -21.19 16.69
N LEU A 237 3.55 -20.31 17.59
CA LEU A 237 4.97 -20.20 17.98
C LEU A 237 5.32 -20.89 19.30
N SER A 238 4.35 -21.17 20.15
CA SER A 238 4.56 -21.77 21.48
C SER A 238 5.50 -20.96 22.39
N ALA A 239 5.63 -19.65 22.14
CA ALA A 239 6.41 -18.68 22.90
C ALA A 239 5.66 -17.36 23.00
N ALA A 240 5.82 -16.62 24.09
CA ALA A 240 5.34 -15.25 24.24
C ALA A 240 6.36 -14.29 23.64
N ILE A 241 6.14 -13.86 22.41
CA ILE A 241 7.02 -12.93 21.69
C ILE A 241 6.28 -11.60 21.60
N PRO A 242 6.88 -10.48 22.00
CA PRO A 242 6.28 -9.16 21.90
C PRO A 242 5.90 -8.82 20.45
N ILE A 243 4.71 -8.21 20.26
CA ILE A 243 4.32 -7.59 18.99
C ILE A 243 4.55 -6.09 19.16
N GLY A 244 5.61 -5.58 18.55
CA GLY A 244 6.09 -4.22 18.76
C GLY A 244 5.70 -3.23 17.66
N GLY A 245 5.27 -3.71 16.49
CA GLY A 245 4.97 -2.86 15.34
C GLY A 245 3.80 -3.36 14.52
N VAL A 246 2.94 -2.43 14.08
CA VAL A 246 1.84 -2.67 13.13
C VAL A 246 1.78 -1.49 12.18
N LEU A 247 1.78 -1.76 10.86
CA LEU A 247 1.70 -0.73 9.80
C LEU A 247 0.98 -1.28 8.57
N GLY A 248 0.25 -0.42 7.87
CA GLY A 248 -0.19 -0.72 6.51
C GLY A 248 1.01 -0.90 5.56
N ASP A 249 0.83 -1.69 4.51
CA ASP A 249 1.93 -2.12 3.61
C ASP A 249 2.74 -0.98 3.00
N GLN A 250 2.08 0.08 2.52
CA GLN A 250 2.77 1.20 1.90
C GLN A 250 3.51 2.08 2.93
N GLN A 251 2.96 2.20 4.13
CA GLN A 251 3.61 2.87 5.25
C GLN A 251 4.79 2.05 5.78
N ALA A 252 4.64 0.75 5.88
CA ALA A 252 5.75 -0.14 6.21
C ALA A 252 6.88 -0.03 5.17
N ALA A 253 6.57 -0.03 3.88
CA ALA A 253 7.56 0.21 2.84
C ALA A 253 8.25 1.58 2.98
N THR A 254 7.53 2.63 3.39
CA THR A 254 8.10 3.96 3.66
C THR A 254 9.12 3.90 4.81
N VAL A 255 8.80 3.16 5.88
CA VAL A 255 9.71 2.91 7.01
C VAL A 255 10.91 2.05 6.59
N GLY A 256 10.68 0.98 5.82
CA GLY A 256 11.74 0.10 5.30
C GLY A 256 12.69 0.77 4.31
N GLN A 257 12.18 1.77 3.59
CA GLN A 257 12.98 2.69 2.76
C GLN A 257 13.63 3.83 3.55
N VAL A 258 13.49 3.84 4.89
CA VAL A 258 14.01 4.87 5.79
C VAL A 258 13.66 6.30 5.35
N CYS A 259 12.43 6.51 4.89
CA CYS A 259 11.91 7.83 4.51
C CYS A 259 11.42 8.57 5.76
N PHE A 260 12.35 9.03 6.62
CA PHE A 260 12.05 9.61 7.93
C PHE A 260 12.06 11.15 7.96
N ALA A 261 12.56 11.80 6.92
CA ALA A 261 12.56 13.26 6.82
C ALA A 261 11.48 13.76 5.84
N PRO A 262 10.93 14.98 6.06
CA PRO A 262 10.08 15.62 5.06
C PRO A 262 10.80 15.73 3.71
N GLY A 263 10.09 15.43 2.62
CA GLY A 263 10.65 15.40 1.26
C GLY A 263 11.25 14.06 0.84
N GLU A 264 11.45 13.11 1.76
CA GLU A 264 11.82 11.75 1.39
C GLU A 264 10.57 10.99 0.91
N ALA A 265 10.69 10.32 -0.24
CA ALA A 265 9.61 9.57 -0.85
C ALA A 265 10.04 8.19 -1.31
N LYS A 266 9.08 7.27 -1.31
CA LYS A 266 9.24 5.96 -1.91
C LYS A 266 8.17 5.73 -2.98
N ASN A 267 8.48 4.91 -3.98
CA ASN A 267 7.52 4.42 -4.96
C ASN A 267 7.66 2.91 -5.11
N THR A 268 6.60 2.17 -4.77
CA THR A 268 6.54 0.72 -4.94
C THR A 268 5.92 0.39 -6.28
N TYR A 269 6.69 -0.23 -7.17
CA TYR A 269 6.32 -0.57 -8.54
C TYR A 269 5.83 -2.02 -8.62
N GLY A 270 4.51 -2.20 -8.48
CA GLY A 270 3.82 -3.48 -8.62
C GLY A 270 3.00 -3.57 -9.92
N THR A 271 1.80 -4.13 -9.82
CA THR A 271 0.77 -4.09 -10.89
C THR A 271 0.41 -2.65 -11.22
N GLY A 272 0.18 -1.84 -10.18
CA GLY A 272 0.19 -0.38 -10.17
C GLY A 272 1.33 0.15 -9.31
N ASN A 273 1.39 1.48 -9.11
CA ASN A 273 2.35 2.12 -8.22
C ASN A 273 1.66 2.77 -7.05
N PHE A 274 2.40 2.80 -5.93
CA PHE A 274 2.02 3.53 -4.74
C PHE A 274 3.18 4.43 -4.32
N LEU A 275 3.04 5.71 -4.58
CA LEU A 275 4.01 6.72 -4.23
C LEU A 275 3.59 7.40 -2.93
N VAL A 276 4.50 7.42 -1.95
CA VAL A 276 4.27 8.01 -0.62
C VAL A 276 5.39 9.02 -0.33
N LEU A 277 5.00 10.27 -0.11
CA LEU A 277 5.88 11.38 0.27
C LEU A 277 5.68 11.70 1.75
N ASN A 278 6.74 11.66 2.53
CA ASN A 278 6.74 12.13 3.91
C ASN A 278 6.61 13.67 3.94
N THR A 279 5.55 14.20 4.57
CA THR A 279 5.31 15.64 4.73
C THR A 279 5.68 16.18 6.11
N GLY A 280 6.22 15.33 6.98
CA GLY A 280 6.57 15.70 8.37
C GLY A 280 5.37 15.66 9.29
N THR A 281 5.44 16.48 10.36
CA THR A 281 4.41 16.52 11.41
C THR A 281 3.25 17.47 11.11
N GLU A 282 3.32 18.19 10.03
CA GLU A 282 2.24 19.08 9.58
C GLU A 282 1.25 18.34 8.68
N LEU A 283 -0.04 18.49 8.98
CA LEU A 283 -1.11 17.87 8.20
C LEU A 283 -1.35 18.65 6.90
N VAL A 284 -0.78 18.17 5.81
CA VAL A 284 -0.97 18.74 4.47
C VAL A 284 -2.22 18.10 3.83
N ARG A 285 -3.25 18.90 3.57
CA ARG A 285 -4.45 18.47 2.86
C ARG A 285 -4.28 18.68 1.36
N SER A 286 -4.38 17.59 0.59
CA SER A 286 -4.25 17.68 -0.87
C SER A 286 -5.39 18.48 -1.49
N GLN A 287 -5.02 19.35 -2.44
CA GLN A 287 -5.93 20.08 -3.34
C GLN A 287 -5.81 19.56 -4.79
N ASN A 288 -4.81 18.70 -5.05
CA ASN A 288 -4.45 18.20 -6.37
C ASN A 288 -4.76 16.70 -6.55
N GLY A 289 -5.80 16.18 -5.86
CA GLY A 289 -6.28 14.82 -6.07
C GLY A 289 -5.45 13.71 -5.44
N LEU A 290 -4.59 14.03 -4.48
CA LEU A 290 -3.85 13.03 -3.71
C LEU A 290 -4.61 12.61 -2.43
N LEU A 291 -4.14 11.54 -1.81
CA LEU A 291 -4.63 11.13 -0.51
C LEU A 291 -3.74 11.71 0.58
N THR A 292 -4.34 12.31 1.62
CA THR A 292 -3.64 12.66 2.85
C THR A 292 -3.80 11.52 3.85
N THR A 293 -2.70 11.03 4.39
CA THR A 293 -2.69 9.84 5.25
C THR A 293 -1.63 9.97 6.35
N VAL A 294 -1.61 9.06 7.30
CA VAL A 294 -0.54 8.93 8.28
C VAL A 294 0.58 8.09 7.67
N ALA A 295 1.82 8.55 7.78
CA ALA A 295 3.00 7.78 7.39
C ALA A 295 3.40 6.77 8.48
N TYR A 296 3.49 7.22 9.71
CA TYR A 296 3.76 6.38 10.90
C TYR A 296 3.68 7.22 12.19
N GLN A 297 3.64 6.52 13.33
CA GLN A 297 3.86 7.10 14.65
C GLN A 297 4.72 6.12 15.47
N PHE A 298 5.84 6.58 16.02
CA PHE A 298 6.74 5.76 16.83
C PHE A 298 6.67 6.18 18.30
N GLY A 299 6.15 5.29 19.16
CA GLY A 299 5.92 5.55 20.57
C GLY A 299 5.06 6.80 20.79
N ASP A 300 5.48 7.63 21.72
CA ASP A 300 4.82 8.90 22.05
C ASP A 300 5.29 10.09 21.19
N SER A 301 6.07 9.83 20.14
CA SER A 301 6.51 10.89 19.22
C SER A 301 5.32 11.46 18.44
N PRO A 302 5.43 12.72 17.98
CA PRO A 302 4.42 13.28 17.07
C PRO A 302 4.19 12.39 15.86
N VAL A 303 2.93 12.31 15.43
CA VAL A 303 2.58 11.59 14.21
C VAL A 303 3.26 12.24 12.99
N VAL A 304 3.69 11.41 12.05
CA VAL A 304 4.21 11.83 10.74
C VAL A 304 3.16 11.57 9.69
N TYR A 305 2.85 12.61 8.89
CA TYR A 305 1.89 12.54 7.80
C TYR A 305 2.56 12.29 6.46
N ALA A 306 1.76 11.89 5.50
CA ALA A 306 2.19 11.70 4.11
C ALA A 306 1.12 12.11 3.11
N LEU A 307 1.55 12.46 1.91
CA LEU A 307 0.72 12.43 0.72
C LEU A 307 0.94 11.11 -0.02
N GLU A 308 -0.15 10.52 -0.49
CA GLU A 308 -0.11 9.27 -1.27
C GLU A 308 -0.79 9.48 -2.62
N GLY A 309 -0.11 9.03 -3.68
CA GLY A 309 -0.67 8.92 -5.03
C GLY A 309 -0.63 7.47 -5.49
N SER A 310 -1.79 6.96 -5.90
CA SER A 310 -1.95 5.63 -6.46
C SER A 310 -2.07 5.70 -7.98
N ILE A 311 -1.31 4.87 -8.69
CA ILE A 311 -1.32 4.74 -10.14
C ILE A 311 -1.79 3.32 -10.46
N ALA A 312 -2.89 3.21 -11.22
CA ALA A 312 -3.55 1.92 -11.43
C ALA A 312 -2.76 0.95 -12.31
N VAL A 313 -2.05 1.46 -13.32
CA VAL A 313 -1.48 0.66 -14.40
C VAL A 313 -0.01 0.99 -14.60
N THR A 314 0.87 0.09 -14.16
CA THR A 314 2.31 0.18 -14.38
C THR A 314 2.89 -1.17 -14.81
N GLY A 315 3.21 -2.08 -13.91
CA GLY A 315 3.65 -3.43 -14.27
C GLY A 315 2.60 -4.20 -15.09
N SER A 316 1.32 -3.92 -14.88
CA SER A 316 0.23 -4.47 -15.71
C SER A 316 0.27 -4.00 -17.17
N ALA A 317 0.86 -2.83 -17.48
CA ALA A 317 1.10 -2.41 -18.86
C ALA A 317 2.14 -3.31 -19.55
N VAL A 318 3.21 -3.67 -18.84
CA VAL A 318 4.22 -4.62 -19.35
C VAL A 318 3.61 -6.02 -19.51
N GLN A 319 2.78 -6.44 -18.55
CA GLN A 319 2.03 -7.71 -18.68
C GLN A 319 1.11 -7.70 -19.90
N TRP A 320 0.43 -6.58 -20.16
CA TRP A 320 -0.43 -6.41 -21.34
C TRP A 320 0.36 -6.56 -22.65
N LEU A 321 1.57 -6.00 -22.75
CA LEU A 321 2.47 -6.22 -23.92
C LEU A 321 2.79 -7.69 -24.10
N ARG A 322 2.95 -8.45 -23.00
CA ARG A 322 3.26 -9.88 -23.03
C ARG A 322 2.04 -10.74 -23.35
N ASP A 323 0.95 -10.57 -22.61
CA ASP A 323 -0.15 -11.54 -22.57
C ASP A 323 -1.22 -11.27 -23.65
N GLN A 324 -1.54 -10.01 -23.91
CA GLN A 324 -2.54 -9.62 -24.90
C GLN A 324 -1.93 -9.26 -26.24
N MET A 325 -0.93 -8.37 -26.23
CA MET A 325 -0.28 -7.93 -27.49
C MET A 325 0.72 -8.95 -28.03
N LYS A 326 1.29 -9.80 -27.15
CA LYS A 326 2.25 -10.87 -27.50
C LYS A 326 3.48 -10.37 -28.26
N ILE A 327 3.89 -9.16 -28.00
CA ILE A 327 5.08 -8.53 -28.62
C ILE A 327 6.36 -8.76 -27.83
N ILE A 328 6.25 -9.21 -26.58
CA ILE A 328 7.32 -9.72 -25.72
C ILE A 328 6.89 -11.06 -25.11
N LYS A 329 7.85 -11.90 -24.71
CA LYS A 329 7.61 -13.20 -24.09
C LYS A 329 7.79 -13.16 -22.58
N SER A 330 8.58 -12.20 -22.09
CA SER A 330 8.89 -12.02 -20.66
C SER A 330 9.02 -10.53 -20.34
N ALA A 331 8.89 -10.17 -19.07
CA ALA A 331 9.03 -8.78 -18.64
C ALA A 331 10.42 -8.18 -18.96
N PRO A 332 11.55 -8.90 -18.80
CA PRO A 332 12.86 -8.38 -19.19
C PRO A 332 12.98 -8.02 -20.67
N GLU A 333 12.33 -8.75 -21.58
CA GLU A 333 12.35 -8.41 -23.01
C GLU A 333 11.80 -7.01 -23.33
N SER A 334 10.98 -6.43 -22.45
CA SER A 334 10.50 -5.06 -22.62
C SER A 334 11.64 -4.05 -22.56
N GLU A 335 12.66 -4.29 -21.73
CA GLU A 335 13.85 -3.46 -21.66
C GLU A 335 14.70 -3.62 -22.90
N GLU A 336 14.97 -4.86 -23.32
CA GLU A 336 15.81 -5.15 -24.49
C GLU A 336 15.19 -4.51 -25.74
N LEU A 337 13.89 -4.66 -25.92
CA LEU A 337 13.15 -4.11 -27.04
C LEU A 337 13.15 -2.57 -27.03
N ALA A 338 12.86 -1.95 -25.88
CA ALA A 338 12.85 -0.51 -25.72
C ALA A 338 14.24 0.14 -25.89
N ARG A 339 15.33 -0.58 -25.57
CA ARG A 339 16.72 -0.13 -25.79
C ARG A 339 17.16 -0.17 -27.25
N SER A 340 16.44 -0.88 -28.12
CA SER A 340 16.78 -0.95 -29.55
C SER A 340 16.42 0.32 -30.32
N VAL A 341 15.69 1.25 -29.71
CA VAL A 341 15.35 2.56 -30.24
C VAL A 341 15.86 3.67 -29.34
N GLU A 342 16.13 4.82 -29.91
CA GLU A 342 16.68 5.98 -29.19
C GLU A 342 15.62 6.62 -28.28
N ASP A 343 14.39 6.77 -28.80
CA ASP A 343 13.27 7.39 -28.12
C ASP A 343 11.93 6.67 -28.48
N ASN A 344 10.80 7.25 -28.11
CA ASN A 344 9.47 6.72 -28.41
C ASN A 344 8.99 7.00 -29.85
N GLY A 345 9.78 7.66 -30.69
CA GLY A 345 9.40 8.01 -32.05
C GLY A 345 8.19 8.95 -32.16
N GLY A 346 7.95 9.75 -31.15
CA GLY A 346 6.76 10.62 -31.02
C GLY A 346 5.48 9.90 -30.59
N MET A 347 5.56 8.60 -30.28
CA MET A 347 4.43 7.78 -29.82
C MET A 347 4.27 7.90 -28.29
N TYR A 348 3.05 8.12 -27.84
CA TYR A 348 2.69 8.07 -26.43
C TYR A 348 1.62 7.00 -26.21
N PHE A 349 1.80 6.18 -25.17
CA PHE A 349 0.82 5.22 -24.72
C PHE A 349 0.30 5.65 -23.34
N VAL A 350 -1.01 5.84 -23.21
CA VAL A 350 -1.67 6.10 -21.93
C VAL A 350 -2.41 4.84 -21.51
N PRO A 351 -1.94 4.08 -20.51
CA PRO A 351 -2.50 2.77 -20.18
C PRO A 351 -3.71 2.89 -19.22
N ALA A 352 -4.69 3.71 -19.54
CA ALA A 352 -5.89 3.92 -18.74
C ALA A 352 -6.91 2.78 -18.92
N PHE A 353 -6.53 1.52 -18.63
CA PHE A 353 -7.39 0.34 -18.88
C PHE A 353 -8.71 0.37 -18.14
N SER A 354 -8.75 0.93 -16.93
CA SER A 354 -9.93 1.09 -16.10
C SER A 354 -10.11 2.53 -15.62
N GLY A 355 -9.64 3.50 -16.39
CA GLY A 355 -9.58 4.90 -16.03
C GLY A 355 -8.22 5.34 -15.53
N LEU A 356 -8.13 6.60 -15.11
CA LEU A 356 -6.95 7.21 -14.52
C LEU A 356 -7.21 7.46 -13.03
N PHE A 357 -6.25 7.09 -12.18
CA PHE A 357 -6.26 7.37 -10.74
C PHE A 357 -5.61 8.73 -10.45
N ALA A 358 -4.92 8.86 -9.32
CA ALA A 358 -4.28 10.12 -8.94
C ALA A 358 -3.34 10.64 -10.05
N PRO A 359 -3.31 11.96 -10.27
CA PRO A 359 -4.14 12.99 -9.66
C PRO A 359 -5.48 13.22 -10.38
N TYR A 360 -5.77 12.51 -11.45
CA TYR A 360 -6.88 12.79 -12.38
C TYR A 360 -8.25 12.33 -11.89
N TRP A 361 -8.35 11.13 -11.28
CA TRP A 361 -9.59 10.48 -10.84
C TRP A 361 -10.68 10.43 -11.93
N ARG A 362 -10.30 10.00 -13.14
CA ARG A 362 -11.16 9.95 -14.33
C ARG A 362 -11.50 8.50 -14.67
N SER A 363 -12.66 8.04 -14.20
CA SER A 363 -13.20 6.70 -14.50
C SER A 363 -13.69 6.54 -15.93
N ASP A 364 -13.99 7.65 -16.61
CA ASP A 364 -14.41 7.72 -18.00
C ASP A 364 -13.27 7.61 -19.01
N ALA A 365 -12.01 7.81 -18.59
CA ALA A 365 -10.85 7.65 -19.45
C ALA A 365 -10.63 6.18 -19.87
N ARG A 366 -10.10 5.97 -21.07
CA ARG A 366 -9.64 4.65 -21.54
C ARG A 366 -8.30 4.77 -22.23
N GLY A 367 -7.54 3.66 -22.22
CA GLY A 367 -6.21 3.61 -22.81
C GLY A 367 -6.17 4.03 -24.28
N ALA A 368 -5.13 4.77 -24.64
CA ALA A 368 -4.92 5.22 -26.02
C ALA A 368 -3.43 5.17 -26.39
N ILE A 369 -3.16 4.90 -27.65
CA ILE A 369 -1.86 5.08 -28.28
C ILE A 369 -2.00 6.21 -29.30
N VAL A 370 -1.23 7.28 -29.14
CA VAL A 370 -1.29 8.48 -29.98
C VAL A 370 0.09 8.81 -30.57
N GLY A 371 0.14 9.63 -31.61
CA GLY A 371 1.39 10.04 -32.24
C GLY A 371 1.97 9.01 -33.21
N LEU A 372 1.20 8.01 -33.64
CA LEU A 372 1.64 6.96 -34.56
C LEU A 372 2.04 7.52 -35.92
N ALA A 373 3.23 7.16 -36.36
CA ALA A 373 3.73 7.34 -37.71
C ALA A 373 4.10 5.99 -38.32
N ARG A 374 4.23 5.91 -39.64
CA ARG A 374 4.59 4.66 -40.33
C ARG A 374 5.96 4.11 -39.91
N TYR A 375 6.79 4.94 -39.33
CA TYR A 375 8.12 4.62 -38.80
C TYR A 375 8.05 3.78 -37.50
N ASN A 376 7.02 3.96 -36.69
CA ASN A 376 6.91 3.31 -35.39
C ASN A 376 6.69 1.79 -35.50
N ASP A 377 7.33 1.04 -34.61
CA ASP A 377 7.27 -0.41 -34.52
C ASP A 377 7.06 -0.87 -33.07
N ASN A 378 7.21 -2.17 -32.81
CA ASN A 378 7.05 -2.76 -31.47
C ASN A 378 8.05 -2.22 -30.45
N ALA A 379 9.25 -1.80 -30.88
CA ALA A 379 10.27 -1.26 -30.01
C ALA A 379 9.85 0.13 -29.47
N HIS A 380 9.30 0.96 -30.34
CA HIS A 380 8.73 2.26 -29.94
C HIS A 380 7.53 2.10 -28.98
N LEU A 381 6.68 1.08 -29.18
CA LEU A 381 5.59 0.80 -28.25
C LEU A 381 6.09 0.32 -26.89
N ALA A 382 7.10 -0.55 -26.85
CA ALA A 382 7.74 -0.96 -25.61
C ALA A 382 8.37 0.24 -24.90
N ARG A 383 9.06 1.13 -25.62
CA ARG A 383 9.63 2.36 -25.08
C ARG A 383 8.56 3.30 -24.53
N ALA A 384 7.52 3.57 -25.29
CA ALA A 384 6.39 4.40 -24.85
C ALA A 384 5.66 3.82 -23.62
N THR A 385 5.64 2.50 -23.47
CA THR A 385 5.08 1.84 -22.28
C THR A 385 5.92 2.09 -21.04
N LEU A 386 7.25 1.97 -21.11
CA LEU A 386 8.14 2.28 -19.98
C LEU A 386 8.09 3.77 -19.63
N GLU A 387 8.07 4.65 -20.64
CA GLU A 387 7.92 6.09 -20.42
C GLU A 387 6.58 6.44 -19.77
N ALA A 388 5.47 5.78 -20.15
CA ALA A 388 4.16 5.98 -19.55
C ALA A 388 4.15 5.68 -18.05
N ILE A 389 4.86 4.63 -17.60
CA ILE A 389 5.04 4.33 -16.17
C ILE A 389 5.70 5.51 -15.44
N CYS A 390 6.71 6.09 -16.07
CA CYS A 390 7.50 7.19 -15.50
C CYS A 390 6.73 8.53 -15.52
N TYR A 391 6.00 8.83 -16.59
CA TYR A 391 5.20 10.05 -16.66
C TYR A 391 4.03 10.05 -15.68
N GLN A 392 3.36 8.92 -15.47
CA GLN A 392 2.33 8.82 -14.42
C GLN A 392 2.92 9.11 -13.03
N SER A 393 4.13 8.61 -12.75
CA SER A 393 4.83 8.93 -11.50
C SER A 393 5.14 10.43 -11.40
N ARG A 394 5.52 11.09 -12.49
CA ARG A 394 5.73 12.53 -12.52
C ARG A 394 4.45 13.32 -12.26
N ASP A 395 3.32 12.92 -12.84
CA ASP A 395 2.02 13.54 -12.56
C ASP A 395 1.72 13.58 -11.05
N VAL A 396 2.02 12.47 -10.36
CA VAL A 396 1.82 12.35 -8.91
C VAL A 396 2.84 13.20 -8.13
N VAL A 397 4.12 13.16 -8.50
CA VAL A 397 5.17 13.95 -7.83
C VAL A 397 4.89 15.45 -7.96
N GLU A 398 4.53 15.95 -9.16
CA GLU A 398 4.18 17.36 -9.33
C GLU A 398 2.98 17.78 -8.45
N ALA A 399 1.98 16.92 -8.33
CA ALA A 399 0.85 17.18 -7.42
C ALA A 399 1.29 17.20 -5.95
N MET A 400 2.22 16.29 -5.55
CA MET A 400 2.78 16.26 -4.20
C MET A 400 3.56 17.53 -3.86
N GLU A 401 4.41 17.99 -4.76
CA GLU A 401 5.20 19.22 -4.59
C GLU A 401 4.30 20.46 -4.53
N GLN A 402 3.26 20.52 -5.38
CA GLN A 402 2.29 21.63 -5.35
C GLN A 402 1.51 21.69 -4.05
N ASP A 403 1.09 20.54 -3.51
CA ASP A 403 0.31 20.49 -2.26
C ASP A 403 1.16 20.75 -1.02
N SER A 404 2.36 20.19 -0.96
CA SER A 404 3.22 20.24 0.22
C SER A 404 4.19 21.42 0.25
N GLY A 405 4.52 21.98 -0.90
CA GLY A 405 5.61 22.94 -1.05
C GLY A 405 7.00 22.33 -0.84
N VAL A 406 7.09 20.99 -0.76
CA VAL A 406 8.33 20.24 -0.52
C VAL A 406 8.81 19.66 -1.84
N HIS A 407 10.04 19.95 -2.22
CA HIS A 407 10.66 19.33 -3.40
C HIS A 407 11.14 17.91 -3.10
N LEU A 408 11.01 17.04 -4.09
CA LEU A 408 11.57 15.71 -4.05
C LEU A 408 13.05 15.74 -4.40
N ASP A 409 13.92 15.41 -3.45
CA ASP A 409 15.37 15.36 -3.67
C ASP A 409 15.80 14.03 -4.33
N MET A 410 15.19 12.93 -3.93
CA MET A 410 15.48 11.58 -4.40
C MET A 410 14.24 10.70 -4.29
N LEU A 411 14.01 9.86 -5.30
CA LEU A 411 12.96 8.84 -5.26
C LEU A 411 13.57 7.47 -4.91
N LYS A 412 13.21 6.92 -3.77
CA LYS A 412 13.53 5.53 -3.41
C LYS A 412 12.51 4.59 -4.03
N VAL A 413 12.98 3.51 -4.65
CA VAL A 413 12.11 2.62 -5.43
C VAL A 413 12.26 1.17 -5.02
N ASP A 414 11.16 0.43 -5.05
CA ASP A 414 11.11 -1.01 -4.86
C ASP A 414 10.00 -1.66 -5.73
N GLY A 415 9.86 -2.97 -5.65
CA GLY A 415 8.90 -3.73 -6.43
C GLY A 415 9.46 -4.24 -7.76
N GLY A 416 8.70 -5.14 -8.40
CA GLY A 416 9.20 -5.96 -9.50
C GLY A 416 9.65 -5.20 -10.76
N VAL A 417 9.01 -4.07 -11.07
CA VAL A 417 9.38 -3.26 -12.26
C VAL A 417 10.77 -2.62 -12.12
N THR A 418 11.24 -2.41 -10.88
CA THR A 418 12.55 -1.78 -10.62
C THR A 418 13.75 -2.63 -11.09
N ALA A 419 13.52 -3.90 -11.44
CA ALA A 419 14.52 -4.74 -12.09
C ALA A 419 14.84 -4.28 -13.52
N ASN A 420 13.96 -3.48 -14.16
CA ASN A 420 14.17 -2.87 -15.47
C ASN A 420 14.99 -1.59 -15.30
N ASP A 421 16.28 -1.69 -15.58
CA ASP A 421 17.23 -0.58 -15.41
C ASP A 421 16.95 0.60 -16.35
N LEU A 422 16.44 0.35 -17.56
CA LEU A 422 16.04 1.41 -18.47
C LEU A 422 14.84 2.19 -17.94
N CYS A 423 13.83 1.49 -17.41
CA CYS A 423 12.66 2.14 -16.79
C CYS A 423 13.10 3.06 -15.65
N MET A 424 14.03 2.62 -14.80
CA MET A 424 14.52 3.44 -13.69
C MET A 424 15.37 4.62 -14.14
N GLN A 425 16.17 4.47 -15.23
CA GLN A 425 16.86 5.59 -15.83
C GLN A 425 15.86 6.62 -16.40
N ILE A 426 14.85 6.16 -17.16
CA ILE A 426 13.79 7.04 -17.67
C ILE A 426 13.04 7.73 -16.51
N GLN A 427 12.80 7.02 -15.40
CA GLN A 427 12.17 7.62 -14.23
C GLN A 427 13.00 8.77 -13.66
N SER A 428 14.31 8.59 -13.54
CA SER A 428 15.24 9.64 -13.12
C SER A 428 15.24 10.82 -14.11
N ASP A 429 15.29 10.50 -15.40
CA ASP A 429 15.30 11.50 -16.48
C ASP A 429 14.00 12.32 -16.50
N VAL A 430 12.83 11.67 -16.38
CA VAL A 430 11.51 12.31 -16.40
C VAL A 430 11.28 13.20 -15.19
N LEU A 431 11.70 12.76 -14.00
CA LEU A 431 11.56 13.53 -12.75
C LEU A 431 12.63 14.63 -12.64
N GLY A 432 13.82 14.41 -13.16
CA GLY A 432 14.97 15.29 -12.97
C GLY A 432 15.62 15.16 -11.59
N VAL A 433 15.39 14.04 -10.90
CA VAL A 433 15.96 13.73 -9.59
C VAL A 433 16.61 12.34 -9.60
N GLU A 434 17.44 12.08 -8.61
CA GLU A 434 18.04 10.75 -8.45
C GLU A 434 16.97 9.71 -8.09
N VAL A 435 17.12 8.50 -8.65
CA VAL A 435 16.32 7.31 -8.31
C VAL A 435 17.25 6.29 -7.68
N SER A 436 16.86 5.72 -6.54
CA SER A 436 17.71 4.79 -5.79
C SER A 436 16.93 3.54 -5.39
N ARG A 437 17.53 2.36 -5.64
CA ARG A 437 16.99 1.04 -5.28
C ARG A 437 17.81 0.43 -4.17
N PRO A 438 17.18 -0.10 -3.08
CA PRO A 438 17.89 -0.75 -1.99
C PRO A 438 18.39 -2.15 -2.35
N VAL A 439 19.32 -2.68 -1.55
CA VAL A 439 19.76 -4.08 -1.63
C VAL A 439 18.63 -5.01 -1.18
N VAL A 440 17.93 -4.69 -0.10
CA VAL A 440 16.79 -5.47 0.41
C VAL A 440 15.54 -5.08 -0.36
N ALA A 441 15.07 -5.96 -1.23
CA ALA A 441 13.89 -5.70 -2.08
C ALA A 441 12.56 -5.75 -1.29
N GLU A 442 12.51 -6.49 -0.17
CA GLU A 442 11.31 -6.72 0.64
C GLU A 442 11.15 -5.62 1.71
N THR A 443 11.11 -4.36 1.27
CA THR A 443 11.07 -3.17 2.14
C THR A 443 9.84 -3.12 3.02
N THR A 444 8.71 -3.67 2.59
CA THR A 444 7.46 -3.75 3.35
C THR A 444 7.63 -4.58 4.63
N ALA A 445 8.11 -5.80 4.51
CA ALA A 445 8.37 -6.66 5.67
C ALA A 445 9.48 -6.08 6.57
N LEU A 446 10.54 -5.52 5.97
CA LEU A 446 11.62 -4.87 6.70
C LEU A 446 11.13 -3.68 7.52
N GLY A 447 10.20 -2.87 6.98
CA GLY A 447 9.63 -1.73 7.69
C GLY A 447 8.79 -2.15 8.92
N ALA A 448 8.04 -3.24 8.81
CA ALA A 448 7.34 -3.81 9.97
C ALA A 448 8.33 -4.34 11.03
N ALA A 449 9.43 -4.98 10.58
CA ALA A 449 10.51 -5.40 11.47
C ALA A 449 11.17 -4.20 12.15
N TYR A 450 11.44 -3.11 11.43
CA TYR A 450 12.01 -1.89 11.99
C TYR A 450 11.10 -1.28 13.07
N ALA A 451 9.79 -1.18 12.82
CA ALA A 451 8.86 -0.68 13.84
C ALA A 451 8.86 -1.55 15.10
N ALA A 452 8.86 -2.88 14.96
CA ALA A 452 8.92 -3.80 16.09
C ALA A 452 10.26 -3.73 16.84
N GLY A 453 11.35 -3.59 16.11
CA GLY A 453 12.69 -3.47 16.67
C GLY A 453 12.90 -2.16 17.43
N LEU A 454 12.38 -1.03 16.92
CA LEU A 454 12.37 0.26 17.62
C LEU A 454 11.60 0.17 18.94
N ALA A 455 10.43 -0.47 18.92
CA ALA A 455 9.61 -0.65 20.12
C ALA A 455 10.31 -1.44 21.25
N THR A 456 11.16 -2.38 20.88
CA THR A 456 11.84 -3.28 21.84
C THR A 456 13.28 -2.91 22.12
N GLY A 457 13.80 -1.84 21.50
CA GLY A 457 15.18 -1.41 21.65
C GLY A 457 16.20 -2.32 20.95
N PHE A 458 15.74 -3.15 20.01
CA PHE A 458 16.62 -3.93 19.13
C PHE A 458 17.42 -3.00 18.22
N TRP A 459 16.77 -1.97 17.67
CA TRP A 459 17.40 -0.77 17.11
C TRP A 459 17.08 0.44 17.99
N GLN A 460 18.05 1.31 18.20
CA GLN A 460 17.96 2.39 19.20
C GLN A 460 17.09 3.56 18.71
N ASN A 461 17.18 3.88 17.40
CA ASN A 461 16.50 5.03 16.79
C ASN A 461 16.52 4.95 15.27
N THR A 462 15.86 5.91 14.62
CA THR A 462 15.77 6.01 13.16
C THR A 462 17.10 6.29 12.48
N ASP A 463 18.07 6.92 13.16
CA ASP A 463 19.40 7.17 12.60
C ASP A 463 20.18 5.87 12.46
N GLU A 464 20.05 4.95 13.42
CA GLU A 464 20.62 3.61 13.29
C GLU A 464 20.00 2.85 12.10
N LEU A 465 18.68 2.93 11.93
CA LEU A 465 18.01 2.31 10.77
C LEU A 465 18.52 2.86 9.44
N ARG A 466 18.80 4.15 9.36
CA ARG A 466 19.41 4.74 8.15
C ARG A 466 20.77 4.11 7.82
N THR A 467 21.53 3.68 8.81
CA THR A 467 22.83 3.00 8.58
C THR A 467 22.68 1.58 8.05
N GLN A 468 21.52 0.97 8.25
CA GLN A 468 21.21 -0.38 7.73
C GLN A 468 20.71 -0.36 6.30
N TRP A 469 20.25 0.80 5.82
CA TRP A 469 19.77 0.92 4.45
C TRP A 469 20.95 1.02 3.48
N HIS A 470 21.11 0.03 2.63
CA HIS A 470 22.17 -0.03 1.65
C HIS A 470 21.61 0.08 0.23
N GLU A 471 22.21 0.98 -0.55
CA GLU A 471 21.88 1.18 -1.94
C GLU A 471 22.43 0.06 -2.80
N SER A 472 21.57 -0.53 -3.63
CA SER A 472 21.98 -1.51 -4.65
C SER A 472 22.36 -0.81 -5.95
N LYS A 473 21.58 0.19 -6.36
CA LYS A 473 21.79 0.94 -7.59
C LYS A 473 21.15 2.31 -7.53
N ARG A 474 21.83 3.26 -8.20
CA ARG A 474 21.37 4.64 -8.36
C ARG A 474 21.37 5.04 -9.84
N TRP A 475 20.40 5.83 -10.23
CA TRP A 475 20.30 6.46 -11.54
C TRP A 475 20.22 7.97 -11.35
N SER A 476 21.04 8.71 -12.10
CA SER A 476 21.04 10.18 -12.11
C SER A 476 20.44 10.68 -13.42
N PRO A 477 19.76 11.85 -13.41
CA PRO A 477 19.15 12.42 -14.60
C PRO A 477 20.17 12.69 -15.71
N GLN A 478 19.83 12.28 -16.93
CA GLN A 478 20.64 12.48 -18.15
C GLN A 478 19.97 13.45 -19.14
N TRP A 479 18.62 13.59 -19.06
CA TRP A 479 17.90 14.49 -19.94
C TRP A 479 18.07 15.95 -19.50
N SER A 480 18.19 16.86 -20.48
CA SER A 480 18.11 18.28 -20.21
C SER A 480 16.71 18.68 -19.72
N GLU A 481 16.61 19.85 -19.10
CA GLU A 481 15.31 20.40 -18.69
C GLU A 481 14.36 20.56 -19.88
N GLU A 482 14.89 20.98 -21.05
CA GLU A 482 14.11 21.12 -22.28
C GLU A 482 13.55 19.78 -22.75
N GLN A 483 14.37 18.72 -22.79
CA GLN A 483 13.91 17.35 -23.14
C GLN A 483 12.82 16.86 -22.19
N ARG A 484 13.01 17.08 -20.88
CA ARG A 484 11.99 16.72 -19.87
C ARG A 484 10.67 17.45 -20.08
N ALA A 485 10.74 18.77 -20.34
CA ALA A 485 9.57 19.60 -20.53
C ALA A 485 8.82 19.23 -21.82
N GLU A 486 9.53 18.99 -22.93
CA GLU A 486 8.93 18.59 -24.20
C GLU A 486 8.24 17.22 -24.11
N GLY A 487 8.94 16.21 -23.55
CA GLY A 487 8.41 14.86 -23.36
C GLY A 487 7.16 14.88 -22.49
N TYR A 488 7.19 15.62 -21.40
CA TYR A 488 6.04 15.73 -20.49
C TYR A 488 4.87 16.50 -21.10
N ALA A 489 5.12 17.55 -21.87
CA ALA A 489 4.07 18.25 -22.61
C ALA A 489 3.38 17.31 -23.64
N GLY A 490 4.16 16.43 -24.28
CA GLY A 490 3.64 15.35 -25.12
C GLY A 490 2.74 14.37 -24.37
N TRP A 491 3.19 13.94 -23.19
CA TRP A 491 2.41 13.08 -22.28
C TRP A 491 1.08 13.72 -21.89
N LYS A 492 1.07 14.98 -21.44
CA LYS A 492 -0.15 15.69 -21.04
C LYS A 492 -1.16 15.76 -22.18
N ARG A 493 -0.69 16.07 -23.40
CA ARG A 493 -1.54 16.04 -24.59
C ARG A 493 -2.12 14.64 -24.88
N ALA A 494 -1.32 13.58 -24.64
CA ALA A 494 -1.80 12.21 -24.82
C ALA A 494 -2.88 11.84 -23.79
N VAL A 495 -2.70 12.23 -22.53
CA VAL A 495 -3.71 12.03 -21.46
C VAL A 495 -5.04 12.70 -21.83
N GLU A 496 -5.02 13.95 -22.34
CA GLU A 496 -6.24 14.65 -22.77
C GLU A 496 -7.03 13.86 -23.83
N ARG A 497 -6.39 13.06 -24.68
CA ARG A 497 -7.05 12.25 -25.72
C ARG A 497 -7.76 11.02 -25.18
N THR A 498 -7.55 10.68 -23.91
CA THR A 498 -8.17 9.53 -23.24
C THR A 498 -9.43 9.88 -22.46
N LEU A 499 -9.65 11.17 -22.20
CA LEU A 499 -10.76 11.68 -21.40
C LEU A 499 -12.08 11.63 -22.17
N ASP A 500 -13.20 11.58 -21.42
CA ASP A 500 -14.58 11.57 -21.95
C ASP A 500 -14.86 10.41 -22.93
N TRP A 501 -14.09 9.33 -22.85
CA TRP A 501 -14.24 8.16 -23.72
C TRP A 501 -15.48 7.34 -23.38
N VAL A 502 -15.72 7.11 -22.10
CA VAL A 502 -16.90 6.39 -21.62
C VAL A 502 -17.92 7.41 -21.13
N LYS A 503 -19.11 7.34 -21.69
CA LYS A 503 -20.24 8.11 -21.13
C LYS A 503 -20.63 7.48 -19.80
N VAL A 504 -20.28 8.15 -18.71
CA VAL A 504 -20.74 7.76 -17.37
C VAL A 504 -22.22 8.19 -17.29
N PRO A 505 -23.15 7.28 -16.96
CA PRO A 505 -24.57 7.56 -16.88
C PRO A 505 -24.95 8.55 -15.78
#